data_92558e4f4833625b5d6ace9d69fcb9a7
#
_entry.id   92558e4f4833625b5d6ace9d69fcb9a7
#
_cell.length_a   1.000
_cell.length_b   1.000
_cell.length_c   1.000
_cell.angle_alpha   90.00
_cell.angle_beta   90.00
_cell.angle_gamma   90.00
#
_symmetry.space_group_name_H-M   'P 1'
#
loop_
_entity.id
_entity.type
_entity.pdbx_description
1 polymer ?
#
loop_
_entity_poly.entity_id
_entity_poly.type
_entity_poly.pdbx_seq_one_letter_code
_entity_poly.pdbx_strand_id
1 'polypeptide(L)'
;MPPIVIIGRFRYSNAKIMGVGHDWAEENADLTWLKGLIKVDTFHISPDRGMAIYFVKTIEQAKAALPVLEKFFVGYSEMFNCKITWEMGAFNETLSEKLTSQAK
;
A
#
# COMPACT_ATOMS: atom_id res chain seq x y z
N MET A 1 16.44 -13.39 1.30
CA MET A 1 15.61 -12.77 2.36
C MET A 1 14.24 -12.43 1.80
N PRO A 2 13.16 -12.80 2.47
CA PRO A 2 11.84 -12.40 2.01
C PRO A 2 11.67 -10.89 2.13
N PRO A 3 10.86 -10.29 1.25
CA PRO A 3 10.64 -8.85 1.31
C PRO A 3 9.84 -8.42 2.53
N ILE A 4 9.97 -7.15 2.87
CA ILE A 4 9.16 -6.50 3.89
C ILE A 4 7.95 -5.89 3.21
N VAL A 5 6.81 -5.93 3.86
CA VAL A 5 5.59 -5.31 3.34
C VAL A 5 5.15 -4.16 4.23
N ILE A 6 4.68 -3.09 3.61
CA ILE A 6 3.96 -2.01 4.26
C ILE A 6 2.54 -2.09 3.73
N ILE A 7 1.57 -2.23 4.63
CA ILE A 7 0.17 -2.40 4.24
C ILE A 7 -0.59 -1.15 4.65
N GLY A 8 -1.20 -0.48 3.67
CA GLY A 8 -2.08 0.66 3.89
C GLY A 8 -3.52 0.27 3.63
N ARG A 9 -4.41 0.60 4.57
CA ARG A 9 -5.85 0.36 4.43
C ARG A 9 -6.55 1.71 4.39
N PHE A 10 -7.42 1.89 3.39
CA PHE A 10 -8.04 3.15 3.06
C PHE A 10 -9.56 3.01 3.17
N ARG A 11 -10.19 3.89 3.94
CA ARG A 11 -11.64 3.94 4.05
C ARG A 11 -12.13 5.33 3.66
N TYR A 12 -12.85 5.41 2.56
CA TYR A 12 -13.38 6.66 2.02
C TYR A 12 -14.80 6.90 2.54
N SER A 13 -15.27 8.14 2.47
CA SER A 13 -16.63 8.46 2.90
C SER A 13 -17.70 7.88 1.97
N ASN A 14 -17.37 7.67 0.69
CA ASN A 14 -18.26 7.02 -0.27
C ASN A 14 -17.47 6.57 -1.51
N ALA A 15 -18.13 5.81 -2.39
CA ALA A 15 -17.50 5.26 -3.58
C ALA A 15 -17.04 6.33 -4.57
N LYS A 16 -17.78 7.43 -4.70
CA LYS A 16 -17.43 8.51 -5.62
C LYS A 16 -16.11 9.17 -5.22
N ILE A 17 -15.93 9.42 -3.93
CA ILE A 17 -14.69 10.01 -3.42
C ILE A 17 -13.51 9.05 -3.61
N MET A 18 -13.73 7.76 -3.42
CA MET A 18 -12.71 6.75 -3.70
C MET A 18 -12.26 6.81 -5.16
N GLY A 19 -13.20 6.91 -6.10
CA GLY A 19 -12.88 7.05 -7.52
C GLY A 19 -12.04 8.29 -7.81
N VAL A 20 -12.41 9.43 -7.24
CA VAL A 20 -11.67 10.69 -7.39
C VAL A 20 -10.26 10.55 -6.82
N GLY A 21 -10.13 9.95 -5.64
CA GLY A 21 -8.82 9.72 -5.01
C GLY A 21 -7.93 8.82 -5.83
N HIS A 22 -8.47 7.74 -6.39
CA HIS A 22 -7.72 6.83 -7.24
C HIS A 22 -7.25 7.50 -8.54
N ASP A 23 -8.10 8.28 -9.17
CA ASP A 23 -7.73 9.04 -10.37
C ASP A 23 -6.59 10.02 -10.08
N TRP A 24 -6.69 10.72 -8.95
CA TRP A 24 -5.62 11.63 -8.52
C TRP A 24 -4.31 10.87 -8.29
N ALA A 25 -4.37 9.70 -7.64
CA ALA A 25 -3.19 8.90 -7.35
C ALA A 25 -2.54 8.39 -8.63
N GLU A 26 -3.33 7.93 -9.61
CA GLU A 26 -2.79 7.50 -10.91
C GLU A 26 -2.00 8.62 -11.59
N GLU A 27 -2.45 9.86 -11.48
CA GLU A 27 -1.79 10.99 -12.13
C GLU A 27 -0.63 11.57 -11.33
N ASN A 28 -0.68 11.50 -10.00
CA ASN A 28 0.22 12.28 -9.15
C ASN A 28 1.12 11.46 -8.24
N ALA A 29 0.79 10.20 -7.96
CA ALA A 29 1.62 9.40 -7.06
C ALA A 29 2.97 9.10 -7.71
N ASP A 30 4.02 9.30 -6.95
CA ASP A 30 5.39 9.06 -7.38
C ASP A 30 6.14 8.34 -6.26
N LEU A 31 6.57 7.12 -6.54
CA LEU A 31 7.31 6.28 -5.60
C LEU A 31 8.75 6.04 -6.05
N THR A 32 9.24 6.81 -7.03
CA THR A 32 10.61 6.65 -7.53
C THR A 32 11.67 6.92 -6.45
N TRP A 33 11.31 7.68 -5.41
CA TRP A 33 12.18 7.95 -4.27
C TRP A 33 12.35 6.75 -3.34
N LEU A 34 11.43 5.75 -3.41
CA LEU A 34 11.41 4.64 -2.47
C LEU A 34 12.45 3.59 -2.88
N LYS A 35 13.61 3.64 -2.24
CA LYS A 35 14.68 2.68 -2.50
C LYS A 35 14.27 1.28 -2.05
N GLY A 36 14.53 0.31 -2.92
CA GLY A 36 14.22 -1.09 -2.63
C GLY A 36 12.78 -1.48 -2.91
N LEU A 37 11.95 -0.57 -3.44
CA LEU A 37 10.59 -0.92 -3.81
C LEU A 37 10.61 -1.99 -4.91
N ILE A 38 9.95 -3.12 -4.64
CA ILE A 38 9.82 -4.21 -5.61
C ILE A 38 8.56 -4.01 -6.43
N LYS A 39 7.43 -3.80 -5.76
CA LYS A 39 6.14 -3.58 -6.41
C LYS A 39 5.14 -3.03 -5.40
N VAL A 40 4.04 -2.53 -5.90
CA VAL A 40 2.87 -2.16 -5.11
C VAL A 40 1.67 -2.90 -5.68
N ASP A 41 0.97 -3.63 -4.84
CA ASP A 41 -0.32 -4.23 -5.19
C ASP A 41 -1.42 -3.41 -4.55
N THR A 42 -2.45 -3.09 -5.32
CA THR A 42 -3.61 -2.34 -4.83
C THR A 42 -4.87 -3.16 -5.03
N PHE A 43 -5.82 -2.97 -4.12
CA PHE A 43 -7.04 -3.77 -4.09
C PHE A 43 -8.26 -2.91 -3.83
N HIS A 44 -9.36 -3.23 -4.49
CA HIS A 44 -10.69 -2.75 -4.15
C HIS A 44 -11.32 -3.76 -3.20
N ILE A 45 -11.46 -3.39 -1.92
CA ILE A 45 -12.06 -4.29 -0.91
C ILE A 45 -13.59 -4.18 -0.96
N SER A 46 -14.09 -2.96 -1.11
CA SER A 46 -15.51 -2.66 -1.24
C SER A 46 -15.63 -1.36 -2.03
N PRO A 47 -16.84 -0.88 -2.36
CA PRO A 47 -16.97 0.37 -3.12
C PRO A 47 -16.32 1.59 -2.46
N ASP A 48 -16.14 1.58 -1.13
CA ASP A 48 -15.56 2.70 -0.40
C ASP A 48 -14.30 2.35 0.38
N ARG A 49 -13.73 1.16 0.18
CA ARG A 49 -12.50 0.74 0.88
C ARG A 49 -11.50 0.14 -0.09
N GLY A 50 -10.24 0.50 0.12
CA GLY A 50 -9.14 -0.02 -0.65
C GLY A 50 -7.97 -0.46 0.24
N MET A 51 -6.99 -1.11 -0.38
CA MET A 51 -5.78 -1.54 0.29
C MET A 51 -4.62 -1.44 -0.68
N ALA A 52 -3.46 -1.05 -0.17
CA ALA A 52 -2.22 -1.07 -0.93
C ALA A 52 -1.16 -1.83 -0.13
N ILE A 53 -0.42 -2.69 -0.81
CA ILE A 53 0.69 -3.42 -0.21
C ILE A 53 1.96 -3.05 -0.95
N TYR A 54 2.92 -2.46 -0.23
CA TYR A 54 4.22 -2.06 -0.76
C TYR A 54 5.22 -3.14 -0.40
N PHE A 55 5.86 -3.75 -1.39
CA PHE A 55 6.88 -4.79 -1.18
C PHE A 55 8.25 -4.13 -1.29
N VAL A 56 9.04 -4.19 -0.23
CA VAL A 56 10.36 -3.54 -0.13
C VAL A 56 11.41 -4.59 0.19
N LYS A 57 12.59 -4.46 -0.43
CA LYS A 57 13.64 -5.49 -0.34
C LYS A 57 14.14 -5.74 1.09
N THR A 58 14.38 -4.68 1.87
CA THR A 58 14.99 -4.80 3.20
C THR A 58 14.21 -4.03 4.25
N ILE A 59 14.35 -4.45 5.51
CA ILE A 59 13.73 -3.77 6.65
C ILE A 59 14.26 -2.35 6.81
N GLU A 60 15.55 -2.13 6.55
CA GLU A 60 16.16 -0.80 6.65
C GLU A 60 15.56 0.16 5.62
N GLN A 61 15.38 -0.31 4.40
CA GLN A 61 14.74 0.49 3.34
C GLN A 61 13.29 0.79 3.66
N ALA A 62 12.56 -0.20 4.21
CA ALA A 62 11.17 -0.01 4.62
C ALA A 62 11.06 1.00 5.76
N LYS A 63 11.93 0.90 6.77
CA LYS A 63 11.96 1.85 7.88
C LYS A 63 12.30 3.26 7.43
N ALA A 64 13.21 3.40 6.45
CA ALA A 64 13.54 4.70 5.89
C ALA A 64 12.38 5.28 5.07
N ALA A 65 11.63 4.45 4.38
CA ALA A 65 10.50 4.87 3.56
C ALA A 65 9.27 5.27 4.40
N LEU A 66 9.08 4.62 5.54
CA LEU A 66 7.85 4.76 6.32
C LEU A 66 7.50 6.20 6.71
N PRO A 67 8.42 7.04 7.21
CA PRO A 67 8.07 8.42 7.55
C PRO A 67 7.59 9.23 6.35
N VAL A 68 8.12 8.97 5.16
CA VAL A 68 7.71 9.67 3.94
C VAL A 68 6.33 9.17 3.48
N LEU A 69 6.10 7.87 3.54
CA LEU A 69 4.78 7.30 3.25
C LEU A 69 3.73 7.81 4.23
N GLU A 70 4.07 7.94 5.51
CA GLU A 70 3.15 8.47 6.51
C GLU A 70 2.73 9.89 6.18
N LYS A 71 3.65 10.74 5.73
CA LYS A 71 3.31 12.10 5.29
C LYS A 71 2.37 12.06 4.09
N PHE A 72 2.62 11.17 3.14
CA PHE A 72 1.74 10.98 2.00
C PHE A 72 0.34 10.55 2.46
N PHE A 73 0.26 9.57 3.35
CA PHE A 73 -1.03 9.10 3.85
C PHE A 73 -1.80 10.20 4.56
N VAL A 74 -1.13 11.01 5.39
CA VAL A 74 -1.78 12.14 6.08
C VAL A 74 -2.32 13.16 5.07
N GLY A 75 -1.51 13.55 4.09
CA GLY A 75 -1.92 14.50 3.07
C GLY A 75 -3.07 13.98 2.22
N TYR A 76 -2.99 12.71 1.80
CA TYR A 76 -4.04 12.06 1.03
C TYR A 76 -5.34 11.96 1.83
N SER A 77 -5.23 11.60 3.11
CA SER A 77 -6.37 11.52 4.03
C SER A 77 -7.11 12.86 4.14
N GLU A 78 -6.36 13.95 4.21
CA GLU A 78 -6.95 15.30 4.28
C GLU A 78 -7.61 15.70 2.97
N MET A 79 -6.96 15.41 1.82
CA MET A 79 -7.51 15.78 0.51
C MET A 79 -8.82 15.06 0.20
N PHE A 80 -8.93 13.78 0.56
CA PHE A 80 -10.05 12.95 0.13
C PHE A 80 -10.94 12.47 1.27
N ASN A 81 -10.80 13.08 2.46
CA ASN A 81 -11.56 12.69 3.64
C ASN A 81 -11.57 11.17 3.82
N CYS A 82 -10.38 10.61 3.82
CA CYS A 82 -10.14 9.17 3.84
C CYS A 82 -9.43 8.79 5.12
N LYS A 83 -9.91 7.77 5.81
CA LYS A 83 -9.22 7.22 6.98
C LYS A 83 -8.23 6.18 6.50
N ILE A 84 -6.97 6.33 6.91
CA ILE A 84 -5.89 5.43 6.49
C ILE A 84 -5.22 4.86 7.74
N THR A 85 -5.07 3.54 7.76
CA THR A 85 -4.24 2.86 8.75
C THR A 85 -3.14 2.11 8.00
N TRP A 86 -2.00 1.95 8.65
CA TRP A 86 -0.88 1.24 8.03
C TRP A 86 -0.10 0.45 9.06
N GLU A 87 0.56 -0.60 8.59
CA GLU A 87 1.41 -1.46 9.40
C GLU A 87 2.50 -2.06 8.53
N MET A 88 3.56 -2.55 9.16
CA MET A 88 4.68 -3.16 8.48
C MET A 88 4.86 -4.59 8.97
N GLY A 89 5.19 -5.50 8.06
CA GLY A 89 5.42 -6.89 8.36
C GLY A 89 6.38 -7.53 7.37
N ALA A 90 6.67 -8.81 7.59
CA ALA A 90 7.50 -9.58 6.67
C ALA A 90 6.60 -10.47 5.81
N PHE A 91 6.90 -10.54 4.50
CA PHE A 91 6.19 -11.43 3.60
C PHE A 91 6.60 -12.88 3.88
N ASN A 92 5.61 -13.74 4.12
CA ASN A 92 5.87 -15.17 4.33
C ASN A 92 5.95 -15.87 2.97
N GLU A 93 7.10 -15.74 2.32
CA GLU A 93 7.31 -16.21 0.96
C GLU A 93 7.15 -17.72 0.85
N THR A 94 7.75 -18.47 1.77
CA THR A 94 7.74 -19.94 1.73
C THR A 94 6.31 -20.48 1.82
N LEU A 95 5.53 -20.00 2.79
CA LEU A 95 4.15 -20.47 2.93
C LEU A 95 3.29 -20.00 1.75
N SER A 96 3.49 -18.77 1.29
CA SER A 96 2.74 -18.22 0.15
C SER A 96 2.98 -19.03 -1.11
N GLU A 97 4.23 -19.41 -1.39
CA GLU A 97 4.56 -20.26 -2.53
C GLU A 97 3.92 -21.63 -2.43
N LYS A 98 3.98 -22.23 -1.25
CA LYS A 98 3.36 -23.56 -1.02
C LYS A 98 1.88 -23.52 -1.27
N LEU A 99 1.19 -22.52 -0.72
CA LEU A 99 -0.27 -22.40 -0.89
C LEU A 99 -0.63 -22.08 -2.33
N THR A 100 0.14 -21.21 -2.98
CA THR A 100 -0.09 -20.86 -4.39
C THR A 100 0.09 -22.06 -5.30
N SER A 101 1.05 -22.94 -5.01
CA SER A 101 1.29 -24.13 -5.83
C SER A 101 0.13 -25.12 -5.79
N GLN A 102 -0.76 -25.00 -4.82
CA GLN A 102 -1.97 -25.82 -4.73
C GLN A 102 -3.13 -25.26 -5.56
N ALA A 103 -3.01 -24.06 -6.06
CA ALA A 103 -4.04 -23.42 -6.88
C ALA A 103 -4.16 -24.11 -8.23
N LYS A 104 -5.36 -24.27 -8.72
CA LYS A 104 -5.67 -24.91 -9.99
C LYS A 104 -6.19 -23.90 -11.00
#